data_a4af03d5edc3c888aaddca575fd96056
#
_entry.id   a4af03d5edc3c888aaddca575fd96056
#
_cell.length_a   1.000
_cell.length_b   1.000
_cell.length_c   1.000
_cell.angle_alpha   90.00
_cell.angle_beta   90.00
_cell.angle_gamma   90.00
#
_symmetry.space_group_name_H-M   'P 1'
#
loop_
_entity.id
_entity.type
_entity.pdbx_description
1 polymer ?
#
loop_
_entity_poly.entity_id
_entity_poly.type
_entity_poly.pdbx_seq_one_letter_code
_entity_poly.pdbx_strand_id
1 'polypeptide(L)'
;MSRLIIAICAIASLGGCAPRTDQSCAPGLGPPVAVFTLFLGKAIPGRADLTDAEWQAFLDATVTANLPNGYTVFDAKGGWMNPITHKTVKEATEVLLVALPEVPDSLAAVNRIRADYQIKFQQQLVGMTVGHACGSF
;
A
#
# COMPACT_ATOMS: atom_id res chain seq x y z
N MET A 1 -38.06 -60.83 20.92
CA MET A 1 -37.53 -59.75 21.81
C MET A 1 -36.32 -59.13 21.07
N SER A 2 -36.57 -58.11 20.30
CA SER A 2 -35.54 -57.50 19.46
C SER A 2 -35.13 -56.18 20.11
N ARG A 3 -33.90 -56.04 20.54
CA ARG A 3 -33.37 -54.81 21.15
C ARG A 3 -32.78 -53.89 20.04
N LEU A 4 -33.46 -52.78 19.84
CA LEU A 4 -33.03 -51.71 18.93
C LEU A 4 -31.97 -50.88 19.65
N ILE A 5 -30.72 -50.88 19.16
CA ILE A 5 -29.62 -50.04 19.65
C ILE A 5 -29.60 -48.77 18.79
N ILE A 6 -29.97 -47.64 19.39
CA ILE A 6 -29.91 -46.32 18.73
C ILE A 6 -28.50 -45.78 19.03
N ALA A 7 -27.67 -45.70 17.98
CA ALA A 7 -26.36 -45.05 18.04
C ALA A 7 -26.56 -43.54 17.86
N ILE A 8 -26.30 -42.76 18.91
CA ILE A 8 -26.28 -41.29 18.86
C ILE A 8 -24.91 -40.84 18.35
N CYS A 9 -24.88 -40.34 17.12
CA CYS A 9 -23.69 -39.72 16.52
C CYS A 9 -23.58 -38.28 17.05
N ALA A 10 -22.63 -38.03 17.97
CA ALA A 10 -22.33 -36.70 18.44
C ALA A 10 -21.43 -35.99 17.40
N ILE A 11 -22.00 -35.02 16.70
CA ILE A 11 -21.23 -34.14 15.79
C ILE A 11 -20.55 -33.08 16.65
N ALA A 12 -19.23 -33.24 16.87
CA ALA A 12 -18.38 -32.22 17.47
C ALA A 12 -18.09 -31.14 16.41
N SER A 13 -18.76 -30.01 16.53
CA SER A 13 -18.46 -28.81 15.74
C SER A 13 -17.13 -28.21 16.24
N LEU A 14 -16.05 -28.42 15.52
CA LEU A 14 -14.77 -27.73 15.68
C LEU A 14 -14.94 -26.28 15.20
N GLY A 15 -15.36 -25.41 16.09
CA GLY A 15 -15.30 -23.97 15.90
C GLY A 15 -13.84 -23.52 15.89
N GLY A 16 -13.23 -23.45 14.71
CA GLY A 16 -11.90 -22.87 14.53
C GLY A 16 -11.95 -21.38 14.81
N CYS A 17 -11.62 -20.94 16.01
CA CYS A 17 -11.20 -19.57 16.29
C CYS A 17 -9.89 -19.34 15.55
N ALA A 18 -9.91 -18.67 14.38
CA ALA A 18 -8.71 -18.09 13.81
C ALA A 18 -8.17 -17.05 14.83
N PRO A 19 -6.91 -17.12 15.26
CA PRO A 19 -6.35 -16.10 16.12
C PRO A 19 -6.38 -14.79 15.35
N ARG A 20 -7.17 -13.83 15.80
CA ARG A 20 -6.94 -12.42 15.47
C ARG A 20 -5.60 -12.11 16.12
N THR A 21 -4.57 -11.91 15.34
CA THR A 21 -3.33 -11.31 15.82
C THR A 21 -3.67 -9.87 16.19
N ASP A 22 -4.03 -9.67 17.44
CA ASP A 22 -4.12 -8.34 18.04
C ASP A 22 -2.70 -7.80 18.03
N GLN A 23 -2.40 -6.94 17.04
CA GLN A 23 -1.05 -6.42 16.82
C GLN A 23 -0.81 -5.29 17.81
N SER A 24 -0.73 -5.66 19.10
CA SER A 24 -0.38 -4.74 20.16
C SER A 24 1.11 -4.41 20.07
N CYS A 25 1.43 -3.13 20.04
CA CYS A 25 2.80 -2.66 20.04
C CYS A 25 3.43 -2.81 21.43
N ALA A 26 4.71 -3.19 21.48
CA ALA A 26 5.43 -3.22 22.73
C ALA A 26 5.55 -1.80 23.34
N PRO A 27 5.58 -1.67 24.69
CA PRO A 27 5.73 -0.39 25.34
C PRO A 27 6.94 0.40 24.81
N GLY A 28 6.73 1.67 24.49
CA GLY A 28 7.78 2.56 23.99
C GLY A 28 7.95 2.59 22.46
N LEU A 29 7.28 1.70 21.69
CA LEU A 29 7.35 1.70 20.22
C LEU A 29 6.29 2.58 19.55
N GLY A 30 5.38 3.17 20.31
CA GLY A 30 4.25 3.92 19.77
C GLY A 30 3.07 3.04 19.36
N PRO A 31 2.00 3.64 18.83
CA PRO A 31 0.79 2.94 18.39
C PRO A 31 1.01 2.12 17.11
N PRO A 32 0.07 1.21 16.78
CA PRO A 32 0.03 0.57 15.46
C PRO A 32 -0.15 1.60 14.33
N VAL A 33 0.63 1.43 13.26
CA VAL A 33 0.58 2.26 12.05
C VAL A 33 0.61 1.40 10.80
N ALA A 34 -0.09 1.84 9.76
CA ALA A 34 0.05 1.32 8.41
C ALA A 34 1.18 2.06 7.70
N VAL A 35 2.16 1.32 7.17
CA VAL A 35 3.26 1.86 6.38
C VAL A 35 2.94 1.66 4.91
N PHE A 36 2.64 2.74 4.22
CA PHE A 36 2.38 2.73 2.78
C PHE A 36 3.66 3.05 2.02
N THR A 37 3.92 2.28 0.97
CA THR A 37 4.98 2.57 0.01
C THR A 37 4.37 2.66 -1.38
N LEU A 38 4.51 3.81 -2.03
CA LEU A 38 4.06 4.04 -3.40
C LEU A 38 5.25 4.03 -4.35
N PHE A 39 5.06 3.45 -5.53
CA PHE A 39 6.05 3.41 -6.60
C PHE A 39 5.51 4.26 -7.76
N LEU A 40 6.12 5.42 -7.98
CA LEU A 40 5.68 6.43 -8.93
C LEU A 40 6.69 6.53 -10.08
N GLY A 41 6.40 5.86 -11.19
CA GLY A 41 7.25 5.87 -12.38
C GLY A 41 7.33 7.26 -13.01
N LYS A 42 8.52 7.65 -13.47
CA LYS A 42 8.74 8.97 -14.09
C LYS A 42 8.53 8.96 -15.61
N ALA A 43 8.44 7.80 -16.24
CA ALA A 43 8.23 7.70 -17.69
C ALA A 43 6.81 8.16 -18.07
N ILE A 44 6.70 9.12 -18.99
CA ILE A 44 5.42 9.67 -19.44
C ILE A 44 5.22 9.34 -20.93
N PRO A 45 4.09 8.73 -21.32
CA PRO A 45 3.83 8.41 -22.69
C PRO A 45 3.92 9.64 -23.63
N GLY A 46 4.70 9.52 -24.71
CA GLY A 46 4.78 10.54 -25.76
C GLY A 46 5.61 11.78 -25.46
N ARG A 47 6.29 11.83 -24.29
CA ARG A 47 7.21 12.93 -23.95
C ARG A 47 8.40 12.47 -23.11
N ALA A 48 9.27 13.40 -22.77
CA ALA A 48 10.35 13.15 -21.81
C ALA A 48 9.81 12.80 -20.41
N ASP A 49 10.61 12.09 -19.64
CA ASP A 49 10.32 11.73 -18.26
C ASP A 49 9.93 12.94 -17.41
N LEU A 50 9.21 12.68 -16.33
CA LEU A 50 8.85 13.66 -15.34
C LEU A 50 10.10 14.38 -14.82
N THR A 51 10.09 15.71 -14.92
CA THR A 51 11.18 16.56 -14.43
C THR A 51 11.11 16.71 -12.91
N ASP A 52 12.24 17.05 -12.30
CA ASP A 52 12.29 17.31 -10.85
C ASP A 52 11.40 18.51 -10.45
N ALA A 53 11.27 19.51 -11.32
CA ALA A 53 10.36 20.64 -11.06
C ALA A 53 8.88 20.23 -11.06
N GLU A 54 8.47 19.37 -11.98
CA GLU A 54 7.10 18.83 -12.01
C GLU A 54 6.84 17.92 -10.81
N TRP A 55 7.83 17.11 -10.43
CA TRP A 55 7.77 16.28 -9.23
C TRP A 55 7.61 17.11 -7.97
N GLN A 56 8.46 18.14 -7.78
CA GLN A 56 8.34 19.03 -6.62
C GLN A 56 6.99 19.73 -6.57
N ALA A 57 6.49 20.23 -7.70
CA ALA A 57 5.17 20.84 -7.77
C ALA A 57 4.03 19.85 -7.40
N PHE A 58 4.18 18.56 -7.72
CA PHE A 58 3.23 17.52 -7.31
C PHE A 58 3.33 17.23 -5.81
N LEU A 59 4.52 17.16 -5.25
CA LEU A 59 4.74 17.01 -3.81
C LEU A 59 4.06 18.13 -3.05
N ASP A 60 4.29 19.39 -3.44
CA ASP A 60 3.77 20.55 -2.74
C ASP A 60 2.24 20.65 -2.84
N ALA A 61 1.69 20.48 -4.05
CA ALA A 61 0.27 20.70 -4.29
C ALA A 61 -0.61 19.51 -3.88
N THR A 62 -0.11 18.28 -3.99
CA THR A 62 -0.94 17.07 -3.80
C THR A 62 -0.49 16.24 -2.61
N VAL A 63 0.79 15.88 -2.55
CA VAL A 63 1.26 14.96 -1.51
C VAL A 63 1.19 15.62 -0.14
N THR A 64 1.75 16.81 0.02
CA THR A 64 1.76 17.55 1.28
C THR A 64 0.34 17.88 1.77
N ALA A 65 -0.58 18.21 0.85
CA ALA A 65 -1.97 18.48 1.19
C ALA A 65 -2.71 17.24 1.73
N ASN A 66 -2.35 16.03 1.28
CA ASN A 66 -2.95 14.79 1.76
C ASN A 66 -2.20 14.15 2.93
N LEU A 67 -0.91 14.49 3.11
CA LEU A 67 -0.02 13.94 4.13
C LEU A 67 0.68 15.08 4.93
N PRO A 68 -0.07 15.92 5.62
CA PRO A 68 0.49 17.13 6.28
C PRO A 68 1.45 16.81 7.43
N ASN A 69 1.39 15.59 7.98
CA ASN A 69 2.26 15.18 9.10
C ASN A 69 3.61 14.64 8.65
N GLY A 70 3.85 14.55 7.34
CA GLY A 70 5.13 14.16 6.78
C GLY A 70 5.09 12.87 5.97
N TYR A 71 6.08 12.76 5.12
CA TYR A 71 6.37 11.60 4.26
C TYR A 71 7.86 11.63 3.91
N THR A 72 8.36 10.53 3.34
CA THR A 72 9.74 10.47 2.83
C THR A 72 9.71 10.02 1.38
N VAL A 73 10.57 10.61 0.53
CA VAL A 73 10.74 10.21 -0.85
C VAL A 73 12.17 9.74 -1.11
N PHE A 74 12.30 8.79 -2.02
CA PHE A 74 13.58 8.25 -2.47
C PHE A 74 13.60 8.16 -3.98
N ASP A 75 14.71 8.59 -4.60
CA ASP A 75 15.00 8.26 -5.98
C ASP A 75 15.30 6.76 -6.12
N ALA A 76 14.67 6.12 -7.08
CA ALA A 76 14.83 4.69 -7.34
C ALA A 76 14.89 4.40 -8.85
N LYS A 77 15.23 3.15 -9.17
CA LYS A 77 15.17 2.63 -10.54
C LYS A 77 14.23 1.45 -10.57
N GLY A 78 13.17 1.58 -11.35
CA GLY A 78 12.20 0.52 -11.59
C GLY A 78 12.56 -0.32 -12.81
N GLY A 79 12.00 -1.52 -12.87
CA GLY A 79 12.07 -2.37 -14.04
C GLY A 79 10.92 -3.35 -14.07
N TRP A 80 10.27 -3.48 -15.22
CA TRP A 80 9.17 -4.41 -15.42
C TRP A 80 9.19 -5.00 -16.83
N MET A 81 8.57 -6.15 -17.00
CA MET A 81 8.44 -6.77 -18.30
C MET A 81 7.19 -6.27 -19.00
N ASN A 82 7.35 -5.66 -20.17
CA ASN A 82 6.22 -5.29 -21.01
C ASN A 82 5.53 -6.58 -21.52
N PRO A 83 4.24 -6.80 -21.21
CA PRO A 83 3.56 -8.05 -21.54
C PRO A 83 3.32 -8.25 -23.04
N ILE A 84 3.42 -7.19 -23.85
CA ILE A 84 3.22 -7.25 -25.30
C ILE A 84 4.53 -7.51 -26.03
N THR A 85 5.58 -6.79 -25.66
CA THR A 85 6.87 -6.86 -26.36
C THR A 85 7.84 -7.86 -25.75
N HIS A 86 7.55 -8.39 -24.54
CA HIS A 86 8.42 -9.26 -23.74
C HIS A 86 9.80 -8.68 -23.48
N LYS A 87 9.93 -7.35 -23.53
CA LYS A 87 11.18 -6.66 -23.22
C LYS A 87 11.11 -6.01 -21.84
N THR A 88 12.24 -5.98 -21.16
CA THR A 88 12.38 -5.25 -19.89
C THR A 88 12.35 -3.75 -20.18
N VAL A 89 11.39 -3.06 -19.57
CA VAL A 89 11.35 -1.60 -19.51
C VAL A 89 12.03 -1.18 -18.21
N LYS A 90 12.96 -0.26 -18.29
CA LYS A 90 13.63 0.36 -17.14
C LYS A 90 13.19 1.81 -17.07
N GLU A 91 12.87 2.29 -15.89
CA GLU A 91 12.44 3.67 -15.68
C GLU A 91 12.98 4.23 -14.37
N ALA A 92 13.18 5.54 -14.34
CA ALA A 92 13.36 6.27 -13.08
C ALA A 92 12.04 6.23 -12.30
N THR A 93 12.11 6.10 -11.00
CA THR A 93 10.94 5.92 -10.13
C THR A 93 11.16 6.70 -8.85
N GLU A 94 10.15 7.44 -8.41
CA GLU A 94 10.09 7.97 -7.06
C GLU A 94 9.39 6.98 -6.14
N VAL A 95 9.96 6.74 -4.97
CA VAL A 95 9.34 5.94 -3.92
C VAL A 95 8.90 6.86 -2.81
N LEU A 96 7.59 6.92 -2.57
CA LEU A 96 7.01 7.67 -1.46
C LEU A 96 6.65 6.69 -0.33
N LEU A 97 7.21 6.94 0.84
CA LEU A 97 6.97 6.16 2.05
C LEU A 97 6.30 7.04 3.10
N VAL A 98 5.22 6.54 3.68
CA VAL A 98 4.51 7.22 4.78
C VAL A 98 3.98 6.20 5.78
N ALA A 99 4.08 6.53 7.07
CA ALA A 99 3.45 5.78 8.15
C ALA A 99 2.26 6.59 8.67
N LEU A 100 1.09 6.00 8.70
CA LEU A 100 -0.17 6.65 9.08
C LEU A 100 -0.93 5.78 10.09
N PRO A 101 -1.81 6.37 10.92
CA PRO A 101 -2.73 5.60 11.74
C PRO A 101 -3.54 4.60 10.90
N GLU A 102 -3.84 3.42 11.47
CA GLU A 102 -4.64 2.39 10.79
C GLU A 102 -6.13 2.74 10.80
N VAL A 103 -6.50 3.77 10.02
CA VAL A 103 -7.89 4.24 9.87
C VAL A 103 -8.26 4.34 8.38
N PRO A 104 -9.56 4.25 8.03
CA PRO A 104 -10.00 4.34 6.63
C PRO A 104 -9.54 5.60 5.90
N ASP A 105 -9.47 6.74 6.59
CA ASP A 105 -9.06 8.02 6.02
C ASP A 105 -7.60 8.01 5.56
N SER A 106 -6.73 7.25 6.22
CA SER A 106 -5.32 7.08 5.83
C SER A 106 -5.20 6.42 4.46
N LEU A 107 -5.92 5.32 4.24
CA LEU A 107 -5.97 4.67 2.93
C LEU A 107 -6.61 5.56 1.87
N ALA A 108 -7.66 6.31 2.22
CA ALA A 108 -8.30 7.24 1.30
C ALA A 108 -7.36 8.36 0.86
N ALA A 109 -6.56 8.93 1.78
CA ALA A 109 -5.55 9.95 1.46
C ALA A 109 -4.50 9.43 0.49
N VAL A 110 -3.95 8.25 0.75
CA VAL A 110 -2.95 7.62 -0.12
C VAL A 110 -3.54 7.29 -1.51
N ASN A 111 -4.78 6.80 -1.57
CA ASN A 111 -5.44 6.51 -2.85
C ASN A 111 -5.72 7.77 -3.66
N ARG A 112 -6.03 8.91 -3.04
CA ARG A 112 -6.14 10.20 -3.75
C ARG A 112 -4.82 10.57 -4.41
N ILE A 113 -3.70 10.50 -3.70
CA ILE A 113 -2.36 10.77 -4.27
C ILE A 113 -2.10 9.89 -5.48
N ARG A 114 -2.40 8.59 -5.40
CA ARG A 114 -2.23 7.64 -6.51
C ARG A 114 -3.07 8.01 -7.72
N ALA A 115 -4.35 8.31 -7.51
CA ALA A 115 -5.27 8.68 -8.58
C ALA A 115 -4.85 10.00 -9.26
N ASP A 116 -4.48 11.00 -8.48
CA ASP A 116 -4.03 12.30 -8.99
C ASP A 116 -2.74 12.17 -9.80
N TYR A 117 -1.79 11.32 -9.34
CA TYR A 117 -0.57 11.04 -10.09
C TYR A 117 -0.86 10.37 -11.43
N GLN A 118 -1.71 9.34 -11.44
CA GLN A 118 -2.12 8.65 -12.66
C GLN A 118 -2.76 9.59 -13.68
N ILE A 119 -3.67 10.45 -13.23
CA ILE A 119 -4.36 11.42 -14.09
C ILE A 119 -3.37 12.46 -14.61
N LYS A 120 -2.60 13.08 -13.72
CA LYS A 120 -1.72 14.20 -14.06
C LYS A 120 -0.59 13.80 -15.00
N PHE A 121 0.00 12.62 -14.79
CA PHE A 121 1.16 12.15 -15.52
C PHE A 121 0.88 10.96 -16.45
N GLN A 122 -0.39 10.69 -16.73
CA GLN A 122 -0.86 9.64 -17.64
C GLN A 122 -0.26 8.26 -17.35
N GLN A 123 -0.08 7.96 -16.06
CA GLN A 123 0.47 6.69 -15.64
C GLN A 123 -0.57 5.56 -15.70
N GLN A 124 -0.18 4.42 -16.24
CA GLN A 124 -1.07 3.25 -16.29
C GLN A 124 -1.33 2.68 -14.91
N LEU A 125 -0.31 2.70 -14.05
CA LEU A 125 -0.36 2.13 -12.71
C LEU A 125 0.58 2.89 -11.77
N VAL A 126 0.13 3.11 -10.55
CA VAL A 126 0.99 3.46 -9.41
C VAL A 126 0.97 2.27 -8.45
N GLY A 127 2.11 1.61 -8.31
CA GLY A 127 2.27 0.50 -7.39
C GLY A 127 2.10 0.96 -5.94
N MET A 128 1.53 0.08 -5.10
CA MET A 128 1.43 0.32 -3.65
C MET A 128 1.63 -0.97 -2.88
N THR A 129 2.41 -0.90 -1.82
CA THR A 129 2.44 -1.94 -0.78
C THR A 129 2.03 -1.34 0.55
N VAL A 130 1.47 -2.17 1.42
CA VAL A 130 1.08 -1.79 2.78
C VAL A 130 1.70 -2.80 3.74
N GLY A 131 2.42 -2.30 4.72
CA GLY A 131 2.91 -3.07 5.85
C GLY A 131 2.30 -2.54 7.15
N HIS A 132 2.44 -3.29 8.23
CA HIS A 132 2.02 -2.90 9.56
C HIS A 132 3.26 -2.79 10.45
N ALA A 133 3.31 -1.73 11.26
CA ALA A 133 4.42 -1.45 12.15
C ALA A 133 3.93 -0.77 13.44
N CYS A 134 4.84 -0.54 14.35
CA CYS A 134 4.64 0.33 15.49
C CYS A 134 5.48 1.59 15.28
N GLY A 135 4.92 2.76 15.50
CA GLY A 135 5.64 4.00 15.28
C GLY A 135 5.14 5.16 16.14
N SER A 136 6.05 6.11 16.39
CA SER A 136 5.75 7.39 17.03
C SER A 136 6.39 8.51 16.22
N PHE A 137 5.63 9.58 15.96
CA PHE A 137 6.02 10.73 15.15
C PHE A 137 5.69 12.02 15.87
#